data_8c02788e54f3ae4787057bb502171b88
#
_entry.id   8c02788e54f3ae4787057bb502171b88
#
_cell.length_a   1.000
_cell.length_b   1.000
_cell.length_c   1.000
_cell.angle_alpha   90.00
_cell.angle_beta   90.00
_cell.angle_gamma   90.00
#
_symmetry.space_group_name_H-M   'P 1'
#
loop_
_entity.id
_entity.type
_entity.pdbx_description
1 polymer ?
#
loop_
_entity_poly.entity_id
_entity_poly.type
_entity_poly.pdbx_seq_one_letter_code
_entity_poly.pdbx_strand_id
1 'polypeptide(L)'
;VQTCALPIWCIGESAFAVLLLLIGTSMLDGFYGSYYNLNQLVFDAFDAPVSIIGIFFGASYAVNATAYIAADFFSSRFGKRNTMLGSMLIEAGLFMILPWFASNPLCLFGLSMVLCFLPEVVYITSENLIQDAIADDLRATILSVASLVRALFSAVFFSIFGHVLGLYPIQIALGDRKSVV
;
A
#
# COMPACT_ATOMS: atom_id res chain seq x y z
N VAL A 1 -2.19 3.39 41.31
CA VAL A 1 -3.30 3.86 40.46
C VAL A 1 -3.06 5.34 40.20
N GLN A 2 -2.28 5.68 39.17
CA GLN A 2 -2.18 7.05 38.67
C GLN A 2 -3.14 7.18 37.50
N THR A 3 -4.35 7.68 37.79
CA THR A 3 -5.24 8.24 36.77
C THR A 3 -4.59 9.50 36.23
N CYS A 4 -3.76 9.38 35.18
CA CYS A 4 -3.43 10.53 34.35
C CYS A 4 -4.70 10.96 33.63
N ALA A 5 -5.41 11.93 34.21
CA ALA A 5 -6.37 12.73 33.48
C ALA A 5 -5.60 13.46 32.38
N LEU A 6 -5.59 12.88 31.18
CA LEU A 6 -5.06 13.56 30.00
C LEU A 6 -5.87 14.84 29.81
N PRO A 7 -5.24 16.02 29.72
CA PRO A 7 -5.96 17.27 29.48
C PRO A 7 -6.75 17.14 28.16
N ILE A 8 -7.95 17.68 28.13
CA ILE A 8 -8.87 17.67 26.98
C ILE A 8 -8.18 18.09 25.67
N TRP A 9 -7.18 18.96 25.75
CA TRP A 9 -6.33 19.40 24.64
C TRP A 9 -5.50 18.29 24.01
N CYS A 10 -4.97 17.33 24.80
CA CYS A 10 -4.22 16.18 24.28
C CYS A 10 -5.12 15.20 23.55
N ILE A 11 -6.41 15.12 23.90
CA ILE A 11 -7.37 14.26 23.21
C ILE A 11 -7.63 14.79 21.79
N GLY A 12 -7.75 16.11 21.62
CA GLY A 12 -7.96 16.73 20.30
C GLY A 12 -6.78 16.53 19.36
N GLU A 13 -5.55 16.73 19.84
CA GLU A 13 -4.34 16.53 19.03
C GLU A 13 -4.12 15.06 18.68
N SER A 14 -4.37 14.14 19.61
CA SER A 14 -4.27 12.71 19.35
C SER A 14 -5.35 12.21 18.36
N ALA A 15 -6.59 12.69 18.48
CA ALA A 15 -7.67 12.36 17.57
C ALA A 15 -7.40 12.87 16.15
N PHE A 16 -6.87 14.08 16.01
CA PHE A 16 -6.49 14.64 14.72
C PHE A 16 -5.33 13.85 14.08
N ALA A 17 -4.32 13.47 14.86
CA ALA A 17 -3.22 12.65 14.38
C ALA A 17 -3.68 11.27 13.92
N VAL A 18 -4.59 10.62 14.66
CA VAL A 18 -5.21 9.33 14.27
C VAL A 18 -6.01 9.48 12.98
N LEU A 19 -6.78 10.56 12.83
CA LEU A 19 -7.54 10.83 11.61
C LEU A 19 -6.63 11.04 10.40
N LEU A 20 -5.56 11.82 10.53
CA LEU A 20 -4.57 12.00 9.47
C LEU A 20 -3.87 10.70 9.10
N LEU A 21 -3.49 9.91 10.09
CA LEU A 21 -2.89 8.59 9.89
C LEU A 21 -3.86 7.67 9.12
N LEU A 22 -5.12 7.61 9.55
CA LEU A 22 -6.16 6.80 8.94
C LEU A 22 -6.40 7.20 7.48
N ILE A 23 -6.58 8.49 7.20
CA ILE A 23 -6.80 8.99 5.83
C ILE A 23 -5.57 8.72 4.97
N GLY A 24 -4.37 9.07 5.45
CA GLY A 24 -3.12 8.93 4.70
C GLY A 24 -2.82 7.48 4.34
N THR A 25 -2.92 6.57 5.30
CA THR A 25 -2.68 5.13 5.07
C THR A 25 -3.78 4.50 4.22
N SER A 26 -5.04 4.90 4.41
CA SER A 26 -6.15 4.42 3.57
C SER A 26 -6.03 4.87 2.12
N MET A 27 -5.53 6.10 1.88
CA MET A 27 -5.26 6.60 0.54
C MET A 27 -4.16 5.79 -0.16
N LEU A 28 -3.05 5.52 0.54
CA LEU A 28 -1.96 4.71 0.00
C LEU A 28 -2.39 3.27 -0.28
N ASP A 29 -3.10 2.65 0.66
CA ASP A 29 -3.60 1.29 0.52
C ASP A 29 -4.63 1.18 -0.63
N GLY A 30 -5.49 2.18 -0.79
CA GLY A 30 -6.42 2.27 -1.92
C GLY A 30 -5.69 2.39 -3.27
N PHE A 31 -4.63 3.20 -3.33
CA PHE A 31 -3.77 3.31 -4.51
C PHE A 31 -3.07 1.99 -4.82
N TYR A 32 -2.41 1.40 -3.84
CA TYR A 32 -1.72 0.13 -3.98
C TYR A 32 -2.67 -1.00 -4.37
N GLY A 33 -3.81 -1.14 -3.69
CA GLY A 33 -4.81 -2.17 -3.99
C GLY A 33 -5.33 -2.08 -5.43
N SER A 34 -5.49 -0.85 -5.94
CA SER A 34 -5.85 -0.62 -7.34
C SER A 34 -4.72 -1.03 -8.29
N TYR A 35 -3.48 -0.66 -7.99
CA TYR A 35 -2.31 -1.09 -8.75
C TYR A 35 -2.15 -2.61 -8.74
N TYR A 36 -2.27 -3.26 -7.58
CA TYR A 36 -2.16 -4.71 -7.44
C TYR A 36 -3.13 -5.46 -8.35
N ASN A 37 -4.39 -5.03 -8.39
CA ASN A 37 -5.40 -5.64 -9.24
C ASN A 37 -5.15 -5.41 -10.73
N LEU A 38 -4.45 -4.34 -11.11
CA LEU A 38 -4.07 -4.04 -12.48
C LEU A 38 -2.78 -4.74 -12.92
N ASN A 39 -2.04 -5.38 -12.02
CA ASN A 39 -0.79 -6.09 -12.35
C ASN A 39 -1.00 -7.13 -13.46
N GLN A 40 -2.15 -7.81 -13.49
CA GLN A 40 -2.45 -8.74 -14.56
C GLN A 40 -2.41 -8.07 -15.94
N LEU A 41 -3.03 -6.88 -16.05
CA LEU A 41 -3.02 -6.12 -17.31
C LEU A 41 -1.62 -5.62 -17.66
N VAL A 42 -0.82 -5.27 -16.66
CA VAL A 42 0.58 -4.85 -16.86
C VAL A 42 1.40 -6.01 -17.40
N PHE A 43 1.31 -7.20 -16.81
CA PHE A 43 2.02 -8.39 -17.28
C PHE A 43 1.58 -8.80 -18.70
N ASP A 44 0.27 -8.73 -18.98
CA ASP A 44 -0.29 -9.05 -20.29
C ASP A 44 0.21 -8.08 -21.38
N ALA A 45 0.30 -6.78 -21.06
CA ALA A 45 0.82 -5.76 -21.97
C ALA A 45 2.29 -5.94 -22.37
N PHE A 46 3.07 -6.67 -21.58
CA PHE A 46 4.46 -7.05 -21.86
C PHE A 46 4.61 -8.51 -22.32
N ASP A 47 3.54 -9.12 -22.85
CA ASP A 47 3.50 -10.48 -23.38
C ASP A 47 3.99 -11.54 -22.38
N ALA A 48 3.76 -11.33 -21.09
CA ALA A 48 4.14 -12.29 -20.07
C ALA A 48 3.26 -13.55 -20.16
N PRO A 49 3.84 -14.75 -20.17
CA PRO A 49 3.05 -15.98 -20.18
C PRO A 49 2.09 -16.06 -18.98
N VAL A 50 0.87 -16.59 -19.20
CA VAL A 50 -0.15 -16.75 -18.16
C VAL A 50 0.38 -17.52 -16.94
N SER A 51 1.30 -18.47 -17.15
CA SER A 51 1.97 -19.18 -16.06
C SER A 51 2.78 -18.25 -15.14
N ILE A 52 3.43 -17.24 -15.69
CA ILE A 52 4.19 -16.24 -14.89
C ILE A 52 3.21 -15.39 -14.07
N ILE A 53 2.07 -15.01 -14.65
CA ILE A 53 1.01 -14.27 -13.93
C ILE A 53 0.50 -15.09 -12.76
N GLY A 54 0.20 -16.38 -12.97
CA GLY A 54 -0.23 -17.29 -11.90
C GLY A 54 0.81 -17.46 -10.80
N ILE A 55 2.09 -17.62 -11.16
CA ILE A 55 3.21 -17.70 -10.21
C ILE A 55 3.33 -16.37 -9.43
N PHE A 56 3.16 -15.22 -10.09
CA PHE A 56 3.19 -13.91 -9.45
C PHE A 56 2.14 -13.82 -8.34
N PHE A 57 0.88 -14.09 -8.64
CA PHE A 57 -0.18 -14.01 -7.62
C PHE A 57 0.01 -15.04 -6.51
N GLY A 58 0.43 -16.26 -6.82
CA GLY A 58 0.75 -17.27 -5.79
C GLY A 58 1.90 -16.84 -4.88
N ALA A 59 2.99 -16.32 -5.46
CA ALA A 59 4.15 -15.83 -4.73
C ALA A 59 3.84 -14.58 -3.90
N SER A 60 2.99 -13.66 -4.39
CA SER A 60 2.63 -12.44 -3.67
C SER A 60 1.93 -12.74 -2.34
N TYR A 61 1.07 -13.75 -2.26
CA TYR A 61 0.47 -14.18 -0.99
C TYR A 61 1.52 -14.68 0.01
N ALA A 62 2.54 -15.41 -0.45
CA ALA A 62 3.63 -15.86 0.42
C ALA A 62 4.50 -14.68 0.88
N VAL A 63 4.77 -13.71 -0.01
CA VAL A 63 5.48 -12.48 0.31
C VAL A 63 4.70 -11.66 1.32
N ASN A 64 3.39 -11.48 1.14
CA ASN A 64 2.54 -10.77 2.08
C ASN A 64 2.53 -11.44 3.47
N ALA A 65 2.49 -12.76 3.53
CA ALA A 65 2.60 -13.48 4.81
C ALA A 65 3.93 -13.19 5.55
N THR A 66 5.04 -13.02 4.82
CA THR A 66 6.33 -12.65 5.44
C THR A 66 6.36 -11.21 5.93
N ALA A 67 5.53 -10.32 5.37
CA ALA A 67 5.46 -8.92 5.76
C ALA A 67 4.99 -8.75 7.22
N TYR A 68 4.16 -9.65 7.75
CA TYR A 68 3.77 -9.66 9.16
C TYR A 68 4.97 -9.81 10.09
N ILE A 69 5.84 -10.79 9.80
CA ILE A 69 7.05 -11.04 10.59
C ILE A 69 8.03 -9.87 10.46
N ALA A 70 8.16 -9.35 9.25
CA ALA A 70 9.04 -8.22 8.97
C ALA A 70 8.56 -6.93 9.64
N ALA A 71 7.25 -6.65 9.66
CA ALA A 71 6.67 -5.49 10.33
C ALA A 71 7.00 -5.48 11.83
N ASP A 72 6.86 -6.63 12.51
CA ASP A 72 7.23 -6.76 13.91
C ASP A 72 8.73 -6.60 14.14
N PHE A 73 9.55 -7.22 13.31
CA PHE A 73 11.01 -7.11 13.39
C PHE A 73 11.49 -5.68 13.20
N PHE A 74 11.04 -4.99 12.15
CA PHE A 74 11.44 -3.61 11.88
C PHE A 74 10.86 -2.64 12.91
N SER A 75 9.62 -2.83 13.34
CA SER A 75 8.97 -2.00 14.35
C SER A 75 9.66 -2.10 15.71
N SER A 76 10.14 -3.29 16.09
CA SER A 76 10.88 -3.48 17.33
C SER A 76 12.28 -2.80 17.28
N ARG A 77 12.91 -2.73 16.11
CA ARG A 77 14.27 -2.20 15.96
C ARG A 77 14.32 -0.70 15.68
N PHE A 78 13.41 -0.20 14.86
CA PHE A 78 13.40 1.20 14.39
C PHE A 78 12.23 2.02 14.94
N GLY A 79 11.28 1.37 15.62
CA GLY A 79 10.03 1.96 16.08
C GLY A 79 8.97 1.96 14.99
N LYS A 80 7.70 1.80 15.38
CA LYS A 80 6.54 1.70 14.46
C LYS A 80 6.48 2.87 13.46
N ARG A 81 6.62 4.11 13.96
CA ARG A 81 6.56 5.31 13.10
C ARG A 81 7.64 5.33 12.02
N ASN A 82 8.88 5.02 12.38
CA ASN A 82 10.01 5.06 11.42
C ASN A 82 9.90 3.92 10.42
N THR A 83 9.44 2.74 10.84
CA THR A 83 9.17 1.60 9.96
C THR A 83 8.12 1.97 8.92
N MET A 84 6.99 2.54 9.35
CA MET A 84 5.93 2.97 8.44
C MET A 84 6.44 4.02 7.44
N LEU A 85 7.04 5.12 7.93
CA LEU A 85 7.52 6.19 7.05
C LEU A 85 8.63 5.73 6.11
N GLY A 86 9.56 4.90 6.58
CA GLY A 86 10.61 4.33 5.76
C GLY A 86 10.06 3.45 4.65
N SER A 87 9.11 2.56 4.95
CA SER A 87 8.44 1.71 3.96
C SER A 87 7.69 2.54 2.93
N MET A 88 6.93 3.57 3.34
CA MET A 88 6.22 4.49 2.44
C MET A 88 7.18 5.23 1.50
N LEU A 89 8.32 5.70 1.99
CA LEU A 89 9.31 6.41 1.16
C LEU A 89 9.96 5.47 0.14
N ILE A 90 10.28 4.24 0.55
CA ILE A 90 10.84 3.23 -0.37
C ILE A 90 9.80 2.85 -1.40
N GLU A 91 8.56 2.62 -1.01
CA GLU A 91 7.44 2.32 -1.91
C GLU A 91 7.24 3.43 -2.95
N ALA A 92 7.17 4.68 -2.52
CA ALA A 92 7.06 5.83 -3.42
C ALA A 92 8.24 5.90 -4.42
N GLY A 93 9.47 5.66 -3.95
CA GLY A 93 10.66 5.58 -4.79
C GLY A 93 10.58 4.47 -5.82
N LEU A 94 10.08 3.28 -5.43
CA LEU A 94 9.90 2.15 -6.33
C LEU A 94 8.84 2.43 -7.40
N PHE A 95 7.72 3.06 -7.06
CA PHE A 95 6.72 3.49 -8.06
C PHE A 95 7.30 4.48 -9.06
N MET A 96 8.19 5.39 -8.63
CA MET A 96 8.85 6.35 -9.53
C MET A 96 9.79 5.67 -10.52
N ILE A 97 10.48 4.60 -10.13
CA ILE A 97 11.44 3.90 -11.01
C ILE A 97 10.81 2.76 -11.81
N LEU A 98 9.62 2.27 -11.42
CA LEU A 98 8.93 1.16 -12.07
C LEU A 98 8.83 1.31 -13.61
N PRO A 99 8.48 2.49 -14.18
CA PRO A 99 8.36 2.65 -15.62
C PRO A 99 9.64 2.36 -16.41
N TRP A 100 10.81 2.64 -15.82
CA TRP A 100 12.10 2.41 -16.50
C TRP A 100 12.49 0.92 -16.60
N PHE A 101 11.94 0.10 -15.70
CA PHE A 101 12.23 -1.33 -15.63
C PHE A 101 11.08 -2.20 -16.16
N ALA A 102 9.94 -1.59 -16.53
CA ALA A 102 8.73 -2.31 -16.94
C ALA A 102 8.94 -3.12 -18.22
N SER A 103 9.85 -2.69 -19.12
CA SER A 103 10.16 -3.41 -20.37
C SER A 103 10.90 -4.75 -20.15
N ASN A 104 11.44 -5.00 -18.96
CA ASN A 104 12.07 -6.29 -18.62
C ASN A 104 11.15 -7.09 -17.69
N PRO A 105 10.56 -8.22 -18.16
CA PRO A 105 9.59 -9.01 -17.37
C PRO A 105 10.15 -9.51 -16.02
N LEU A 106 11.44 -9.83 -15.94
CA LEU A 106 12.05 -10.28 -14.68
C LEU A 106 12.22 -9.12 -13.70
N CYS A 107 12.63 -7.94 -14.19
CA CYS A 107 12.72 -6.75 -13.36
C CYS A 107 11.34 -6.30 -12.89
N LEU A 108 10.35 -6.31 -13.78
CA LEU A 108 8.96 -6.02 -13.45
C LEU A 108 8.44 -6.97 -12.37
N PHE A 109 8.66 -8.28 -12.52
CA PHE A 109 8.28 -9.28 -11.53
C PHE A 109 8.94 -9.01 -10.16
N GLY A 110 10.25 -8.80 -10.12
CA GLY A 110 10.99 -8.54 -8.90
C GLY A 110 10.54 -7.26 -8.19
N LEU A 111 10.37 -6.15 -8.94
CA LEU A 111 9.87 -4.89 -8.41
C LEU A 111 8.44 -5.01 -7.89
N SER A 112 7.57 -5.70 -8.63
CA SER A 112 6.19 -5.93 -8.20
C SER A 112 6.12 -6.79 -6.93
N MET A 113 7.04 -7.74 -6.72
CA MET A 113 7.14 -8.49 -5.47
C MET A 113 7.48 -7.58 -4.27
N VAL A 114 8.43 -6.66 -4.44
CA VAL A 114 8.76 -5.70 -3.38
C VAL A 114 7.61 -4.72 -3.13
N LEU A 115 6.90 -4.32 -4.20
CA LEU A 115 5.69 -3.50 -4.11
C LEU A 115 4.49 -4.26 -3.52
N CYS A 116 4.48 -5.59 -3.46
CA CYS A 116 3.53 -6.36 -2.67
C CYS A 116 3.91 -6.39 -1.18
N PHE A 117 5.20 -6.43 -0.87
CA PHE A 117 5.70 -6.56 0.49
C PHE A 117 5.59 -5.26 1.32
N LEU A 118 6.04 -4.14 0.76
CA LEU A 118 6.13 -2.87 1.49
C LEU A 118 4.78 -2.30 1.95
N PRO A 119 3.73 -2.28 1.11
CA PRO A 119 2.41 -1.82 1.53
C PRO A 119 1.83 -2.65 2.68
N GLU A 120 2.06 -3.96 2.71
CA GLU A 120 1.63 -4.80 3.83
C GLU A 120 2.36 -4.43 5.14
N VAL A 121 3.66 -4.13 5.07
CA VAL A 121 4.41 -3.62 6.24
C VAL A 121 3.82 -2.29 6.71
N VAL A 122 3.50 -1.36 5.79
CA VAL A 122 2.85 -0.08 6.11
C VAL A 122 1.49 -0.32 6.73
N TYR A 123 0.68 -1.19 6.13
CA TYR A 123 -0.66 -1.53 6.61
C TYR A 123 -0.64 -2.05 8.04
N ILE A 124 0.15 -3.10 8.32
CA ILE A 124 0.25 -3.73 9.64
C ILE A 124 0.76 -2.73 10.68
N THR A 125 1.81 -1.96 10.33
CA THR A 125 2.40 -0.98 11.24
C THR A 125 1.44 0.16 11.53
N SER A 126 0.68 0.63 10.54
CA SER A 126 -0.32 1.69 10.71
C SER A 126 -1.51 1.24 11.55
N GLU A 127 -2.00 0.02 11.35
CA GLU A 127 -3.05 -0.55 12.19
C GLU A 127 -2.61 -0.68 13.66
N ASN A 128 -1.37 -1.15 13.89
CA ASN A 128 -0.81 -1.21 15.23
C ASN A 128 -0.68 0.18 15.88
N LEU A 129 -0.30 1.22 15.12
CA LEU A 129 -0.25 2.59 15.62
C LEU A 129 -1.65 3.14 15.95
N ILE A 130 -2.63 2.86 15.10
CA ILE A 130 -4.02 3.25 15.33
C ILE A 130 -4.56 2.54 16.58
N GLN A 131 -4.35 1.23 16.70
CA GLN A 131 -4.81 0.45 17.86
C GLN A 131 -4.18 0.90 19.18
N ASP A 132 -2.90 1.28 19.18
CA ASP A 132 -2.22 1.81 20.37
C ASP A 132 -2.78 3.19 20.81
N ALA A 133 -3.30 3.97 19.87
CA ALA A 133 -3.79 5.31 20.12
C ALA A 133 -5.28 5.38 20.53
N ILE A 134 -6.02 4.27 20.40
CA ILE A 134 -7.47 4.22 20.60
C ILE A 134 -7.82 3.40 21.84
N ALA A 135 -8.83 3.86 22.57
CA ALA A 135 -9.40 3.10 23.68
C ALA A 135 -10.08 1.80 23.18
N ASP A 136 -10.02 0.75 23.97
CA ASP A 136 -10.47 -0.61 23.58
C ASP A 136 -11.95 -0.67 23.13
N ASP A 137 -12.80 0.14 23.76
CA ASP A 137 -14.23 0.24 23.47
C ASP A 137 -14.55 0.84 22.10
N LEU A 138 -13.66 1.68 21.54
CA LEU A 138 -13.81 2.34 20.24
C LEU A 138 -13.07 1.62 19.11
N ARG A 139 -12.20 0.66 19.44
CA ARG A 139 -11.30 0.00 18.47
C ARG A 139 -12.05 -0.62 17.30
N ALA A 140 -13.07 -1.41 17.55
CA ALA A 140 -13.85 -2.05 16.50
C ALA A 140 -14.53 -1.06 15.56
N THR A 141 -15.09 0.03 16.12
CA THR A 141 -15.75 1.08 15.34
C THR A 141 -14.75 1.80 14.44
N ILE A 142 -13.60 2.20 14.97
CA ILE A 142 -12.59 2.95 14.20
C ILE A 142 -11.96 2.08 13.12
N LEU A 143 -11.68 0.81 13.39
CA LEU A 143 -11.18 -0.12 12.36
C LEU A 143 -12.21 -0.36 11.25
N SER A 144 -13.51 -0.41 11.58
CA SER A 144 -14.58 -0.50 10.58
C SER A 144 -14.64 0.76 9.71
N VAL A 145 -14.52 1.94 10.31
CA VAL A 145 -14.46 3.22 9.58
C VAL A 145 -13.20 3.27 8.70
N ALA A 146 -12.05 2.83 9.21
CA ALA A 146 -10.81 2.73 8.44
C ALA A 146 -10.99 1.85 7.20
N SER A 147 -11.61 0.69 7.35
CA SER A 147 -11.90 -0.22 6.24
C SER A 147 -12.84 0.40 5.20
N LEU A 148 -13.86 1.13 5.65
CA LEU A 148 -14.76 1.85 4.74
C LEU A 148 -14.03 2.95 3.96
N VAL A 149 -13.23 3.79 4.64
CA VAL A 149 -12.46 4.86 4.01
C VAL A 149 -11.48 4.27 2.98
N ARG A 150 -10.83 3.18 3.30
CA ARG A 150 -9.94 2.43 2.42
C ARG A 150 -10.66 1.94 1.16
N ALA A 151 -11.84 1.32 1.32
CA ALA A 151 -12.66 0.87 0.20
C ALA A 151 -13.10 2.03 -0.71
N LEU A 152 -13.42 3.20 -0.15
CA LEU A 152 -13.76 4.39 -0.91
C LEU A 152 -12.57 4.90 -1.73
N PHE A 153 -11.37 4.98 -1.16
CA PHE A 153 -10.17 5.35 -1.90
C PHE A 153 -9.85 4.33 -2.99
N SER A 154 -9.97 3.02 -2.72
CA SER A 154 -9.78 1.98 -3.73
C SER A 154 -10.75 2.17 -4.90
N ALA A 155 -12.02 2.44 -4.64
CA ALA A 155 -13.00 2.68 -5.70
C ALA A 155 -12.65 3.91 -6.55
N VAL A 156 -12.20 5.00 -5.92
CA VAL A 156 -11.77 6.22 -6.62
C VAL A 156 -10.54 5.94 -7.49
N PHE A 157 -9.50 5.33 -6.93
CA PHE A 157 -8.28 5.03 -7.68
C PHE A 157 -8.52 4.03 -8.81
N PHE A 158 -9.34 3.00 -8.59
CA PHE A 158 -9.74 2.05 -9.63
C PHE A 158 -10.42 2.78 -10.80
N SER A 159 -11.33 3.71 -10.49
CA SER A 159 -12.01 4.52 -11.51
C SER A 159 -11.05 5.42 -12.28
N ILE A 160 -10.11 6.06 -11.58
CA ILE A 160 -9.07 6.90 -12.20
C ILE A 160 -8.17 6.06 -13.11
N PHE A 161 -7.64 4.94 -12.61
CA PHE A 161 -6.78 4.06 -13.40
C PHE A 161 -7.52 3.47 -14.60
N GLY A 162 -8.76 3.00 -14.42
CA GLY A 162 -9.59 2.50 -15.51
C GLY A 162 -9.83 3.55 -16.59
N HIS A 163 -10.06 4.82 -16.20
CA HIS A 163 -10.21 5.91 -17.15
C HIS A 163 -8.90 6.22 -17.89
N VAL A 164 -7.78 6.30 -17.19
CA VAL A 164 -6.46 6.55 -17.79
C VAL A 164 -6.09 5.44 -18.77
N LEU A 165 -6.30 4.18 -18.41
CA LEU A 165 -6.03 3.03 -19.27
C LEU A 165 -6.98 2.96 -20.50
N GLY A 166 -8.19 3.50 -20.37
CA GLY A 166 -9.12 3.66 -21.51
C GLY A 166 -8.69 4.74 -22.50
N LEU A 167 -7.91 5.74 -22.05
CA LEU A 167 -7.42 6.83 -22.91
C LEU A 167 -6.04 6.53 -23.52
N TYR A 168 -5.21 5.76 -22.83
CA TYR A 168 -3.82 5.50 -23.22
C TYR A 168 -3.52 4.01 -23.14
N PRO A 169 -2.85 3.42 -24.17
CA PRO A 169 -2.31 2.07 -24.06
C PRO A 169 -1.41 1.95 -22.83
N ILE A 170 -1.47 0.82 -22.14
CA ILE A 170 -0.78 0.60 -20.87
C ILE A 170 0.75 0.79 -21.00
N GLN A 171 1.33 0.46 -22.16
CA GLN A 171 2.74 0.67 -22.47
C GLN A 171 3.12 2.17 -22.42
N ILE A 172 2.23 3.05 -22.91
CA ILE A 172 2.42 4.50 -22.87
C ILE A 172 2.25 5.02 -21.45
N ALA A 173 1.25 4.51 -20.72
CA ALA A 173 0.99 4.89 -19.33
C ALA A 173 2.18 4.51 -18.42
N LEU A 174 2.91 3.44 -18.74
CA LEU A 174 4.12 3.00 -18.04
C LEU A 174 5.42 3.60 -18.61
N GLY A 175 5.34 4.53 -19.58
CA GLY A 175 6.49 5.28 -20.08
C GLY A 175 7.33 4.54 -21.12
N ASP A 176 6.86 3.43 -21.68
CA ASP A 176 7.54 2.79 -22.80
C ASP A 176 7.34 3.58 -24.10
N ARG A 177 8.37 4.41 -24.44
CA ARG A 177 8.38 5.23 -25.66
C ARG A 177 8.60 4.44 -26.94
N LYS A 178 8.89 3.13 -26.87
CA LYS A 178 9.21 2.31 -28.05
C LYS A 178 7.98 1.82 -28.81
N SER A 179 6.80 1.87 -28.20
CA SER A 179 5.55 1.41 -28.80
C SER A 179 4.77 2.48 -29.60
N VAL A 180 5.37 3.65 -29.86
CA VAL A 180 4.74 4.78 -30.59
C VAL A 180 5.33 4.93 -32.00
N VAL A 181 5.64 3.81 -32.68
CA VAL A 181 6.00 3.83 -34.12
C VAL A 181 5.04 2.97 -34.92
#